data_fa14019254f1c2183fc06d71e9c15cf0
#
_entry.id   fa14019254f1c2183fc06d71e9c15cf0
#
_cell.length_a   1.000
_cell.length_b   1.000
_cell.length_c   1.000
_cell.angle_alpha   90.00
_cell.angle_beta   90.00
_cell.angle_gamma   90.00
#
_symmetry.space_group_name_H-M   'P 1'
#
loop_
_entity.id
_entity.type
_entity.pdbx_description
1 polymer ?
#
loop_
_entity_poly.entity_id
_entity_poly.type
_entity_poly.pdbx_seq_one_letter_code
_entity_poly.pdbx_strand_id
1 'polypeptide(L)'
;IKMFKSYAYDVIPNKRYSYGVVYLVYGIWESARSLGIDYNDVELSDWLLFQHYEREVNGNVIRVYDDGSALVTTYDYGGSKDRILVKAKPNKGQAELLKKIFASREKYMPKLIIRDYGVRNGKLYIRGEIHIAVSYNFYLKHMKKYDEPKGNLIGGVDVNTDRINLAIV
;
A
#
# COMPACT_ATOMS: atom_id res chain seq x y z
N ILE A 1 -13.23 18.20 5.55
CA ILE A 1 -13.41 16.93 4.81
C ILE A 1 -14.47 17.02 3.71
N LYS A 2 -15.68 17.56 3.93
CA LYS A 2 -16.74 17.64 2.90
C LYS A 2 -16.29 18.41 1.65
N MET A 3 -15.67 19.57 1.81
CA MET A 3 -15.19 20.41 0.70
C MET A 3 -14.09 19.70 -0.13
N PHE A 4 -13.13 19.07 0.53
CA PHE A 4 -12.09 18.28 -0.15
C PHE A 4 -12.65 17.09 -0.92
N LYS A 5 -13.68 16.43 -0.39
CA LYS A 5 -14.36 15.32 -1.09
C LYS A 5 -15.00 15.79 -2.38
N SER A 6 -15.71 16.93 -2.36
CA SER A 6 -16.34 17.49 -3.55
C SER A 6 -15.29 17.77 -4.62
N TYR A 7 -14.27 18.55 -4.28
CA TYR A 7 -13.17 18.86 -5.20
C TYR A 7 -12.47 17.61 -5.75
N ALA A 8 -12.14 16.65 -4.89
CA ALA A 8 -11.49 15.42 -5.34
C ALA A 8 -12.38 14.60 -6.29
N TYR A 9 -13.70 14.62 -6.11
CA TYR A 9 -14.63 13.95 -7.02
C TYR A 9 -14.75 14.62 -8.39
N ASP A 10 -14.56 15.93 -8.44
CA ASP A 10 -14.61 16.68 -9.69
C ASP A 10 -13.34 16.46 -10.53
N VAL A 11 -12.19 16.25 -9.87
CA VAL A 11 -10.90 16.10 -10.52
C VAL A 11 -10.55 14.64 -10.82
N ILE A 12 -10.93 13.71 -9.92
CA ILE A 12 -10.57 12.29 -10.01
C ILE A 12 -11.81 11.48 -10.36
N PRO A 13 -11.90 10.90 -11.59
CA PRO A 13 -13.11 10.21 -12.07
C PRO A 13 -13.48 8.98 -11.21
N ASN A 14 -12.51 8.39 -10.53
CA ASN A 14 -12.76 7.25 -9.66
C ASN A 14 -12.96 7.68 -8.21
N LYS A 15 -14.19 7.60 -7.73
CA LYS A 15 -14.55 7.94 -6.35
C LYS A 15 -13.69 7.23 -5.28
N ARG A 16 -13.17 6.04 -5.56
CA ARG A 16 -12.32 5.28 -4.63
C ARG A 16 -10.93 5.87 -4.51
N TYR A 17 -10.36 6.28 -5.65
CA TYR A 17 -9.10 7.04 -5.64
C TYR A 17 -9.28 8.38 -4.95
N SER A 18 -10.39 9.07 -5.23
CA SER A 18 -10.74 10.31 -4.55
C SER A 18 -10.81 10.13 -3.04
N TYR A 19 -11.44 9.06 -2.56
CA TYR A 19 -11.43 8.72 -1.14
C TYR A 19 -10.02 8.50 -0.60
N GLY A 20 -9.20 7.71 -1.28
CA GLY A 20 -7.82 7.45 -0.89
C GLY A 20 -7.00 8.74 -0.76
N VAL A 21 -7.10 9.63 -1.75
CA VAL A 21 -6.43 10.93 -1.73
C VAL A 21 -6.91 11.81 -0.58
N VAL A 22 -8.23 11.91 -0.37
CA VAL A 22 -8.79 12.71 0.73
C VAL A 22 -8.31 12.22 2.10
N TYR A 23 -8.27 10.92 2.31
CA TYR A 23 -7.78 10.37 3.58
C TYR A 23 -6.27 10.53 3.76
N LEU A 24 -5.50 10.41 2.68
CA LEU A 24 -4.07 10.68 2.72
C LEU A 24 -3.79 12.13 3.10
N VAL A 25 -4.42 13.09 2.43
CA VAL A 25 -4.29 14.52 2.72
C VAL A 25 -4.73 14.84 4.14
N TYR A 26 -5.84 14.26 4.59
CA TYR A 26 -6.31 14.44 5.96
C TYR A 26 -5.31 13.88 6.99
N GLY A 27 -4.75 12.70 6.74
CA GLY A 27 -3.73 12.11 7.62
C GLY A 27 -2.46 12.96 7.71
N ILE A 28 -2.00 13.50 6.58
CA ILE A 28 -0.86 14.43 6.54
C ILE A 28 -1.17 15.69 7.34
N TRP A 29 -2.35 16.27 7.16
CA TRP A 29 -2.78 17.47 7.88
C TRP A 29 -2.88 17.24 9.38
N GLU A 30 -3.48 16.13 9.85
CA GLU A 30 -3.54 15.77 11.26
C GLU A 30 -2.15 15.56 11.86
N SER A 31 -1.24 14.92 11.12
CA SER A 31 0.14 14.72 11.55
C SER A 31 0.90 16.03 11.67
N ALA A 32 0.83 16.90 10.66
CA ALA A 32 1.47 18.22 10.70
C ALA A 32 0.95 19.03 11.89
N ARG A 33 -0.37 19.08 12.09
CA ARG A 33 -1.00 19.75 13.21
C ARG A 33 -0.51 19.24 14.56
N SER A 34 -0.42 17.92 14.72
CA SER A 34 0.03 17.30 15.98
C SER A 34 1.50 17.61 16.30
N LEU A 35 2.30 17.84 15.26
CA LEU A 35 3.73 18.20 15.37
C LEU A 35 3.96 19.71 15.41
N GLY A 36 2.92 20.53 15.31
CA GLY A 36 3.04 21.99 15.27
C GLY A 36 3.70 22.52 13.98
N ILE A 37 3.67 21.74 12.90
CA ILE A 37 4.23 22.11 11.59
C ILE A 37 3.16 22.86 10.80
N ASP A 38 3.51 24.00 10.19
CA ASP A 38 2.63 24.69 9.24
C ASP A 38 2.39 23.78 8.02
N TYR A 39 1.14 23.70 7.57
CA TYR A 39 0.80 22.86 6.44
C TYR A 39 1.51 23.25 5.14
N ASN A 40 1.84 24.54 4.99
CA ASN A 40 2.60 25.06 3.85
C ASN A 40 4.05 24.59 3.82
N ASP A 41 4.57 24.14 4.96
CA ASP A 41 5.95 23.63 5.10
C ASP A 41 6.01 22.10 4.91
N VAL A 42 4.86 21.46 4.61
CA VAL A 42 4.82 20.01 4.39
C VAL A 42 5.29 19.66 2.99
N GLU A 43 6.43 18.99 2.91
CA GLU A 43 6.94 18.42 1.66
C GLU A 43 6.23 17.09 1.35
N LEU A 44 5.71 16.94 0.13
CA LEU A 44 5.12 15.71 -0.36
C LEU A 44 6.15 14.89 -1.12
N SER A 45 6.11 13.57 -0.95
CA SER A 45 6.97 12.64 -1.71
C SER A 45 6.63 12.66 -3.21
N ASP A 46 7.64 12.53 -4.05
CA ASP A 46 7.51 12.47 -5.51
C ASP A 46 6.92 11.16 -6.04
N TRP A 47 6.62 10.21 -5.18
CA TRP A 47 6.10 8.89 -5.57
C TRP A 47 4.60 8.77 -5.36
N LEU A 48 3.94 8.03 -6.26
CA LEU A 48 2.51 7.78 -6.19
C LEU A 48 2.21 6.57 -5.29
N LEU A 49 1.26 6.73 -4.39
CA LEU A 49 0.72 5.68 -3.55
C LEU A 49 -0.75 5.44 -3.92
N PHE A 50 -1.04 4.26 -4.46
CA PHE A 50 -2.41 3.81 -4.63
C PHE A 50 -2.82 3.02 -3.40
N GLN A 51 -3.73 3.59 -2.62
CA GLN A 51 -4.24 2.99 -1.40
C GLN A 51 -5.73 2.70 -1.52
N HIS A 52 -6.14 1.50 -1.12
CA HIS A 52 -7.54 1.18 -0.92
C HIS A 52 -8.08 1.81 0.36
N TYR A 53 -9.34 2.20 0.32
CA TYR A 53 -10.06 2.51 1.53
C TYR A 53 -10.29 1.22 2.34
N GLU A 54 -10.11 1.28 3.66
CA GLU A 54 -10.09 0.14 4.60
C GLU A 54 -11.30 -0.81 4.53
N ARG A 55 -12.43 -0.35 4.01
CA ARG A 55 -13.64 -1.17 3.91
C ARG A 55 -13.67 -2.09 2.69
N GLU A 56 -12.73 -1.96 1.78
CA GLU A 56 -12.72 -2.72 0.54
C GLU A 56 -11.60 -3.75 0.51
N VAL A 57 -11.85 -4.80 1.20
CA VAL A 57 -11.01 -5.98 1.19
C VAL A 57 -11.25 -6.75 -0.10
N ASN A 58 -10.17 -7.25 -0.73
CA ASN A 58 -10.18 -8.08 -1.94
C ASN A 58 -10.46 -7.36 -3.27
N GLY A 59 -9.91 -6.14 -3.45
CA GLY A 59 -9.49 -5.77 -4.78
C GLY A 59 -10.52 -5.19 -5.73
N ASN A 60 -11.26 -4.17 -5.33
CA ASN A 60 -12.05 -3.43 -6.31
C ASN A 60 -11.21 -2.47 -7.18
N VAL A 61 -10.08 -2.00 -6.68
CA VAL A 61 -9.13 -1.16 -7.43
C VAL A 61 -7.88 -1.97 -7.78
N ILE A 62 -7.34 -2.74 -6.84
CA ILE A 62 -6.22 -3.64 -7.07
C ILE A 62 -6.65 -5.05 -6.64
N ARG A 63 -6.74 -5.95 -7.57
CA ARG A 63 -6.98 -7.36 -7.29
C ARG A 63 -5.69 -8.13 -7.48
N VAL A 64 -5.18 -8.73 -6.42
CA VAL A 64 -3.99 -9.59 -6.47
C VAL A 64 -4.43 -11.03 -6.72
N TYR A 65 -3.62 -11.79 -7.42
CA TYR A 65 -3.79 -13.20 -7.70
C TYR A 65 -2.71 -14.03 -6.99
N ASP A 66 -2.93 -15.32 -6.87
CA ASP A 66 -2.04 -16.25 -6.17
C ASP A 66 -0.68 -16.47 -6.85
N ASP A 67 -0.60 -16.16 -8.15
CA ASP A 67 0.65 -16.12 -8.93
C ASP A 67 1.47 -14.84 -8.72
N GLY A 68 0.97 -13.90 -7.92
CA GLY A 68 1.59 -12.60 -7.67
C GLY A 68 1.25 -11.53 -8.69
N SER A 69 0.50 -11.86 -9.75
CA SER A 69 -0.01 -10.84 -10.65
C SER A 69 -1.10 -9.99 -9.97
N ALA A 70 -1.30 -8.78 -10.47
CA ALA A 70 -2.35 -7.90 -9.97
C ALA A 70 -3.07 -7.19 -11.12
N LEU A 71 -4.39 -7.14 -11.02
CA LEU A 71 -5.23 -6.36 -11.91
C LEU A 71 -5.52 -5.01 -11.27
N VAL A 72 -5.01 -3.93 -11.86
CA VAL A 72 -5.19 -2.57 -11.39
C VAL A 72 -6.25 -1.88 -12.23
N THR A 73 -7.27 -1.35 -11.59
CA THR A 73 -8.30 -0.55 -12.26
C THR A 73 -7.77 0.87 -12.43
N THR A 74 -7.77 1.36 -13.65
CA THR A 74 -7.39 2.71 -14.04
C THR A 74 -8.55 3.44 -14.70
N TYR A 75 -8.37 4.72 -14.96
CA TYR A 75 -9.32 5.56 -15.67
C TYR A 75 -8.54 6.49 -16.58
N ASP A 76 -9.04 6.69 -17.79
CA ASP A 76 -8.53 7.73 -18.68
C ASP A 76 -9.02 9.13 -18.25
N TYR A 77 -8.56 10.16 -18.91
CA TYR A 77 -8.96 11.54 -18.66
C TYR A 77 -10.47 11.78 -18.92
N GLY A 78 -11.08 10.96 -19.76
CA GLY A 78 -12.54 10.99 -20.01
C GLY A 78 -13.37 10.24 -18.99
N GLY A 79 -12.74 9.63 -17.98
CA GLY A 79 -13.40 8.85 -16.94
C GLY A 79 -13.77 7.43 -17.37
N SER A 80 -13.34 6.97 -18.53
CA SER A 80 -13.55 5.59 -18.99
C SER A 80 -12.69 4.63 -18.19
N LYS A 81 -13.32 3.57 -17.69
CA LYS A 81 -12.67 2.56 -16.88
C LYS A 81 -11.80 1.63 -17.74
N ASP A 82 -10.58 1.44 -17.33
CA ASP A 82 -9.65 0.47 -17.88
C ASP A 82 -9.05 -0.42 -16.82
N ARG A 83 -8.36 -1.48 -17.22
CA ARG A 83 -7.72 -2.42 -16.33
C ARG A 83 -6.36 -2.83 -16.86
N ILE A 84 -5.34 -2.66 -16.03
CA ILE A 84 -3.96 -3.02 -16.36
C ILE A 84 -3.56 -4.25 -15.56
N LEU A 85 -3.10 -5.29 -16.24
CA LEU A 85 -2.51 -6.45 -15.60
C LEU A 85 -1.02 -6.18 -15.32
N VAL A 86 -0.67 -6.11 -14.05
CA VAL A 86 0.70 -5.96 -13.58
C VAL A 86 1.23 -7.33 -13.17
N LYS A 87 2.41 -7.70 -13.66
CA LYS A 87 3.07 -8.96 -13.28
C LYS A 87 4.15 -8.68 -12.26
N ALA A 88 3.95 -9.12 -11.02
CA ALA A 88 4.98 -9.13 -10.00
C ALA A 88 5.76 -10.46 -10.05
N LYS A 89 6.97 -10.43 -9.52
CA LYS A 89 7.83 -11.62 -9.39
C LYS A 89 8.11 -11.84 -7.89
N PRO A 90 7.19 -12.50 -7.17
CA PRO A 90 7.40 -12.79 -5.77
C PRO A 90 8.56 -13.78 -5.61
N ASN A 91 9.36 -13.63 -4.57
CA ASN A 91 10.31 -14.66 -4.17
C ASN A 91 9.56 -15.88 -3.62
N LYS A 92 10.29 -17.00 -3.39
CA LYS A 92 9.68 -18.26 -2.94
C LYS A 92 8.84 -18.10 -1.66
N GLY A 93 9.35 -17.38 -0.65
CA GLY A 93 8.62 -17.16 0.60
C GLY A 93 7.37 -16.29 0.42
N GLN A 94 7.44 -15.26 -0.41
CA GLN A 94 6.30 -14.42 -0.75
C GLN A 94 5.24 -15.20 -1.53
N ALA A 95 5.64 -16.04 -2.48
CA ALA A 95 4.71 -16.88 -3.24
C ALA A 95 4.00 -17.89 -2.34
N GLU A 96 4.71 -18.51 -1.39
CA GLU A 96 4.11 -19.41 -0.41
C GLU A 96 3.11 -18.68 0.51
N LEU A 97 3.46 -17.47 0.95
CA LEU A 97 2.56 -16.66 1.77
C LEU A 97 1.30 -16.25 1.00
N LEU A 98 1.44 -15.83 -0.26
CA LEU A 98 0.29 -15.54 -1.12
C LEU A 98 -0.65 -16.73 -1.23
N LYS A 99 -0.15 -17.93 -1.51
CA LYS A 99 -0.97 -19.15 -1.54
C LYS A 99 -1.74 -19.37 -0.24
N LYS A 100 -1.12 -19.12 0.91
CA LYS A 100 -1.77 -19.24 2.22
C LYS A 100 -2.87 -18.19 2.41
N ILE A 101 -2.64 -16.94 1.99
CA ILE A 101 -3.65 -15.87 2.03
C ILE A 101 -4.90 -16.30 1.25
N PHE A 102 -4.72 -16.79 0.02
CA PHE A 102 -5.85 -17.21 -0.83
C PHE A 102 -6.52 -18.48 -0.32
N ALA A 103 -5.75 -19.48 0.12
CA ALA A 103 -6.30 -20.73 0.64
C ALA A 103 -7.14 -20.53 1.92
N SER A 104 -6.72 -19.63 2.80
CA SER A 104 -7.43 -19.31 4.05
C SER A 104 -8.53 -18.26 3.89
N ARG A 105 -8.70 -17.70 2.68
CA ARG A 105 -9.60 -16.56 2.42
C ARG A 105 -9.33 -15.37 3.34
N GLU A 106 -8.06 -15.18 3.71
CA GLU A 106 -7.66 -14.06 4.56
C GLU A 106 -7.96 -12.73 3.88
N LYS A 107 -8.40 -11.78 4.68
CA LYS A 107 -8.60 -10.41 4.22
C LYS A 107 -7.23 -9.75 4.07
N TYR A 108 -7.00 -9.09 2.95
CA TYR A 108 -5.77 -8.36 2.68
C TYR A 108 -6.05 -6.99 2.08
N MET A 109 -5.12 -6.06 2.27
CA MET A 109 -5.19 -4.72 1.68
C MET A 109 -3.97 -4.51 0.78
N PRO A 110 -4.15 -4.45 -0.54
CA PRO A 110 -3.07 -4.21 -1.47
C PRO A 110 -2.79 -2.71 -1.61
N LYS A 111 -1.50 -2.35 -1.75
CA LYS A 111 -1.03 -1.04 -2.13
C LYS A 111 -0.10 -1.19 -3.33
N LEU A 112 -0.29 -0.38 -4.35
CA LEU A 112 0.66 -0.24 -5.46
C LEU A 112 1.51 0.99 -5.22
N ILE A 113 2.82 0.80 -5.14
CA ILE A 113 3.81 1.88 -5.02
C ILE A 113 4.52 1.98 -6.35
N ILE A 114 4.35 3.11 -7.04
CA ILE A 114 5.05 3.38 -8.29
C ILE A 114 6.36 4.07 -7.95
N ARG A 115 7.49 3.45 -8.36
CA ARG A 115 8.85 3.96 -8.12
C ARG A 115 9.41 4.68 -9.32
N ASP A 116 9.01 4.24 -10.52
CA ASP A 116 9.49 4.78 -11.77
C ASP A 116 8.49 4.47 -12.89
N TYR A 117 8.36 5.35 -13.85
CA TYR A 117 7.53 5.16 -15.02
C TYR A 117 8.05 5.96 -16.20
N GLY A 118 7.72 5.53 -17.42
CA GLY A 118 8.16 6.22 -18.61
C GLY A 118 7.79 5.47 -19.89
N VAL A 119 8.37 5.90 -21.00
CA VAL A 119 8.20 5.27 -22.31
C VAL A 119 9.53 4.69 -22.76
N ARG A 120 9.54 3.39 -23.06
CA ARG A 120 10.71 2.70 -23.58
C ARG A 120 10.30 1.92 -24.85
N ASN A 121 10.97 2.17 -25.96
CA ASN A 121 10.65 1.57 -27.27
C ASN A 121 9.15 1.77 -27.66
N GLY A 122 8.62 2.96 -27.43
CA GLY A 122 7.22 3.30 -27.72
C GLY A 122 6.17 2.66 -26.80
N LYS A 123 6.59 1.95 -25.74
CA LYS A 123 5.69 1.30 -24.78
C LYS A 123 5.83 1.92 -23.42
N LEU A 124 4.69 2.19 -22.78
CA LEU A 124 4.66 2.61 -21.38
C LEU A 124 5.19 1.48 -20.50
N TYR A 125 6.09 1.81 -19.58
CA TYR A 125 6.51 0.92 -18.51
C TYR A 125 6.24 1.56 -17.16
N ILE A 126 5.97 0.71 -16.16
CA ILE A 126 5.84 1.09 -14.76
C ILE A 126 6.69 0.11 -13.96
N ARG A 127 7.54 0.64 -13.10
CA ARG A 127 8.29 -0.12 -12.11
C ARG A 127 7.75 0.22 -10.72
N GLY A 128 7.49 -0.79 -9.92
CA GLY A 128 6.96 -0.55 -8.60
C GLY A 128 6.90 -1.82 -7.75
N GLU A 129 6.20 -1.71 -6.65
CA GLU A 129 6.02 -2.76 -5.67
C GLU A 129 4.54 -2.91 -5.35
N ILE A 130 4.11 -4.15 -5.13
CA ILE A 130 2.79 -4.44 -4.60
C ILE A 130 2.97 -4.87 -3.16
N HIS A 131 2.56 -4.01 -2.23
CA HIS A 131 2.54 -4.34 -0.81
C HIS A 131 1.19 -4.94 -0.45
N ILE A 132 1.20 -6.03 0.29
CA ILE A 132 -0.01 -6.72 0.74
C ILE A 132 0.00 -6.74 2.26
N ALA A 133 -0.87 -5.91 2.86
CA ALA A 133 -1.08 -5.92 4.29
C ALA A 133 -2.10 -7.01 4.65
N VAL A 134 -1.78 -7.80 5.66
CA VAL A 134 -2.64 -8.84 6.24
C VAL A 134 -2.81 -8.59 7.74
N SER A 135 -3.74 -9.30 8.38
CA SER A 135 -3.91 -9.19 9.82
C SER A 135 -2.65 -9.69 10.57
N TYR A 136 -2.37 -9.07 11.71
CA TYR A 136 -1.23 -9.46 12.56
C TYR A 136 -1.33 -10.92 13.01
N ASN A 137 -2.52 -11.40 13.32
CA ASN A 137 -2.74 -12.79 13.70
C ASN A 137 -2.42 -13.77 12.57
N PHE A 138 -2.79 -13.42 11.33
CA PHE A 138 -2.44 -14.22 10.16
C PHE A 138 -0.92 -14.24 9.96
N TYR A 139 -0.28 -13.09 10.08
CA TYR A 139 1.17 -12.95 9.98
C TYR A 139 1.88 -13.87 11.00
N LEU A 140 1.53 -13.79 12.28
CA LEU A 140 2.12 -14.63 13.33
C LEU A 140 1.91 -16.14 13.09
N LYS A 141 0.73 -16.51 12.59
CA LYS A 141 0.38 -17.91 12.34
C LYS A 141 1.19 -18.53 11.19
N HIS A 142 1.53 -17.74 10.18
CA HIS A 142 2.08 -18.23 8.92
C HIS A 142 3.51 -17.80 8.64
N MET A 143 4.04 -16.84 9.41
CA MET A 143 5.45 -16.49 9.33
C MET A 143 6.31 -17.61 9.89
N LYS A 144 7.50 -17.72 9.33
CA LYS A 144 8.51 -18.65 9.83
C LYS A 144 8.69 -18.42 11.34
N LYS A 145 8.53 -19.46 12.14
CA LYS A 145 8.89 -19.37 13.55
C LYS A 145 10.34 -18.89 13.61
N TYR A 146 10.57 -17.82 14.33
CA TYR A 146 11.92 -17.41 14.66
C TYR A 146 12.59 -18.58 15.39
N ASP A 147 13.85 -18.81 15.12
CA ASP A 147 14.64 -19.68 15.96
C ASP A 147 14.51 -19.21 17.41
N GLU A 148 14.52 -20.12 18.37
CA GLU A 148 14.43 -19.75 19.78
C GLU A 148 15.46 -18.65 20.09
N PRO A 149 15.06 -17.63 20.88
CA PRO A 149 15.96 -16.54 21.20
C PRO A 149 17.28 -17.11 21.75
N LYS A 150 18.40 -16.77 21.16
CA LYS A 150 19.69 -17.10 21.72
C LYS A 150 19.81 -16.36 23.05
N GLY A 151 19.94 -17.11 24.14
CA GLY A 151 19.87 -16.57 25.51
C GLY A 151 20.92 -15.51 25.87
N ASN A 152 21.85 -15.22 24.98
CA ASN A 152 22.89 -14.20 25.12
C ASN A 152 22.65 -12.93 24.28
N LEU A 153 21.51 -12.82 23.58
CA LEU A 153 21.14 -11.63 22.83
C LEU A 153 20.14 -10.78 23.60
N ILE A 154 20.45 -9.50 23.75
CA ILE A 154 19.56 -8.50 24.34
C ILE A 154 19.00 -7.65 23.22
N GLY A 155 17.68 -7.59 23.11
CA GLY A 155 16.99 -6.74 22.14
C GLY A 155 16.40 -5.50 22.81
N GLY A 156 16.71 -4.32 22.28
CA GLY A 156 16.06 -3.07 22.63
C GLY A 156 15.06 -2.67 21.54
N VAL A 157 13.85 -2.29 21.93
CA VAL A 157 12.83 -1.77 21.00
C VAL A 157 12.56 -0.32 21.34
N ASP A 158 12.78 0.56 20.37
CA ASP A 158 12.38 1.96 20.46
C ASP A 158 11.16 2.18 19.54
N VAL A 159 10.07 2.63 20.14
CA VAL A 159 8.79 2.85 19.45
C VAL A 159 8.57 4.35 19.31
N ASN A 160 8.65 4.83 18.08
CA ASN A 160 8.30 6.20 17.71
C ASN A 160 6.94 6.24 17.01
N THR A 161 6.39 7.41 16.81
CA THR A 161 5.08 7.60 16.15
C THR A 161 5.06 7.13 14.69
N ASP A 162 6.21 7.11 14.03
CA ASP A 162 6.36 6.81 12.59
C ASP A 162 7.20 5.55 12.30
N ARG A 163 7.89 5.01 13.32
CA ARG A 163 8.80 3.87 13.16
C ARG A 163 9.01 3.09 14.44
N ILE A 164 9.39 1.83 14.27
CA ILE A 164 9.90 0.98 15.33
C ILE A 164 11.35 0.67 15.00
N ASN A 165 12.28 1.04 15.88
CA ASN A 165 13.67 0.68 15.79
C ASN A 165 13.95 -0.51 16.68
N LEU A 166 14.67 -1.51 16.13
CA LEU A 166 15.11 -2.67 16.86
C LEU A 166 16.64 -2.69 16.89
N ALA A 167 17.21 -2.69 18.06
CA ALA A 167 18.62 -2.93 18.30
C ALA A 167 18.81 -4.29 18.96
N ILE A 168 19.71 -5.12 18.44
CA ILE A 168 20.09 -6.41 19.04
C ILE A 168 21.58 -6.33 19.35
N VAL A 169 21.95 -6.60 20.60
CA VAL A 169 23.32 -6.60 21.10
C VAL A 169 23.66 -7.99 21.62
#